data_d52c150ccbc1700cb58a76b5eeff217e
#
_entry.id   d52c150ccbc1700cb58a76b5eeff217e
#
_cell.length_a   1.000
_cell.length_b   1.000
_cell.length_c   1.000
_cell.angle_alpha   90.00
_cell.angle_beta   90.00
_cell.angle_gamma   90.00
#
_symmetry.space_group_name_H-M   'P 1'
#
loop_
_entity.id
_entity.type
_entity.pdbx_description
1 polymer ?
#
loop_
_entity_poly.entity_id
_entity_poly.type
_entity_poly.pdbx_seq_one_letter_code
_entity_poly.pdbx_strand_id
1 'polypeptide(L)'
;AEHKMVGIGITIPSLAKALQKCRRGRLFPFGWWHLLRVIKMHKTKIADLLLVGILPEYRAKGANALLFADLIPRYQAYGIEWGETQVEMESNTGVQGQWGVLNPILHKRRNCYKKIIK
;
A
#
# COMPACT_ATOMS: atom_id res chain seq x y z
N ALA A 1 3.71 -17.64 -26.65
CA ALA A 1 4.19 -16.50 -25.84
C ALA A 1 4.61 -17.04 -24.49
N GLU A 2 5.85 -16.84 -24.09
CA GLU A 2 6.33 -17.20 -22.76
C GLU A 2 5.63 -16.28 -21.74
N HIS A 3 4.89 -16.85 -20.82
CA HIS A 3 4.25 -16.12 -19.70
C HIS A 3 5.30 -15.82 -18.65
N LYS A 4 6.13 -14.79 -18.88
CA LYS A 4 7.13 -14.33 -17.92
C LYS A 4 6.50 -13.28 -17.00
N MET A 5 6.55 -13.49 -15.68
CA MET A 5 6.13 -12.48 -14.71
C MET A 5 7.10 -11.30 -14.75
N VAL A 6 6.64 -10.11 -15.11
CA VAL A 6 7.46 -8.89 -15.26
C VAL A 6 7.28 -7.90 -14.12
N GLY A 7 6.21 -8.03 -13.35
CA GLY A 7 5.93 -7.15 -12.22
C GLY A 7 4.94 -7.78 -11.25
N ILE A 8 4.93 -7.25 -10.03
CA ILE A 8 4.00 -7.62 -8.96
C ILE A 8 3.60 -6.37 -8.18
N GLY A 9 2.32 -6.28 -7.81
CA GLY A 9 1.81 -5.29 -6.87
C GLY A 9 1.01 -5.99 -5.79
N ILE A 10 1.30 -5.68 -4.52
CA ILE A 10 0.56 -6.18 -3.37
C ILE A 10 -0.06 -5.01 -2.64
N THR A 11 -1.37 -5.08 -2.48
CA THR A 11 -2.15 -4.07 -1.80
C THR A 11 -3.24 -4.72 -0.96
N ILE A 12 -3.59 -4.09 0.15
CA ILE A 12 -4.66 -4.55 1.04
C ILE A 12 -5.53 -3.36 1.45
N PRO A 13 -6.81 -3.58 1.77
CA PRO A 13 -7.62 -2.57 2.45
C PRO A 13 -6.98 -2.21 3.79
N SER A 14 -6.83 -0.92 4.09
CA SER A 14 -6.16 -0.50 5.32
C SER A 14 -6.89 -0.99 6.56
N LEU A 15 -6.17 -1.74 7.39
CA LEU A 15 -6.66 -2.29 8.66
C LEU A 15 -6.37 -1.36 9.85
N ALA A 16 -5.67 -0.25 9.64
CA ALA A 16 -5.17 0.62 10.71
C ALA A 16 -6.28 1.06 11.68
N LYS A 17 -7.40 1.58 11.17
CA LYS A 17 -8.53 2.01 12.00
C LYS A 17 -9.22 0.84 12.73
N ALA A 18 -9.23 -0.34 12.14
CA ALA A 18 -9.80 -1.54 12.77
C ALA A 18 -8.90 -2.03 13.91
N LEU A 19 -7.58 -2.06 13.68
CA LEU A 19 -6.59 -2.44 14.68
C LEU A 19 -6.57 -1.48 15.87
N GLN A 20 -6.72 -0.17 15.65
CA GLN A 20 -6.84 0.83 16.73
C GLN A 20 -8.03 0.56 17.65
N LYS A 21 -9.10 -0.07 17.15
CA LYS A 21 -10.29 -0.44 17.96
C LYS A 21 -10.08 -1.73 18.74
N CYS A 22 -9.06 -2.51 18.45
CA CYS A 22 -8.71 -3.71 19.19
C CYS A 22 -8.09 -3.32 20.53
N ARG A 23 -8.80 -3.55 21.64
CA ARG A 23 -8.30 -3.25 22.99
C ARG A 23 -6.97 -4.00 23.24
N ARG A 24 -5.88 -3.28 23.52
CA ARG A 24 -4.53 -3.84 23.77
C ARG A 24 -4.05 -4.82 22.68
N GLY A 25 -4.46 -4.63 21.42
CA GLY A 25 -4.11 -5.52 20.32
C GLY A 25 -4.76 -6.90 20.35
N ARG A 26 -5.74 -7.15 21.25
CA ARG A 26 -6.40 -8.45 21.36
C ARG A 26 -7.50 -8.62 20.33
N LEU A 27 -7.52 -9.77 19.66
CA LEU A 27 -8.58 -10.14 18.71
C LEU A 27 -9.87 -10.57 19.40
N PHE A 28 -9.77 -11.20 20.55
CA PHE A 28 -10.94 -11.67 21.32
C PHE A 28 -11.24 -10.74 22.51
N PRO A 29 -12.54 -10.56 22.87
CA PRO A 29 -13.72 -11.19 22.28
C PRO A 29 -14.23 -10.52 21.00
N PHE A 30 -13.98 -9.22 20.73
CA PHE A 30 -14.63 -8.48 19.62
C PHE A 30 -13.66 -7.86 18.61
N GLY A 31 -12.35 -7.96 18.80
CA GLY A 31 -11.36 -7.36 17.88
C GLY A 31 -11.46 -7.92 16.45
N TRP A 32 -11.68 -9.23 16.30
CA TRP A 32 -11.85 -9.90 15.01
C TRP A 32 -13.02 -9.33 14.20
N TRP A 33 -14.10 -8.89 14.87
CA TRP A 33 -15.25 -8.30 14.19
C TRP A 33 -14.90 -6.98 13.49
N HIS A 34 -14.05 -6.16 14.09
CA HIS A 34 -13.60 -4.93 13.45
C HIS A 34 -12.79 -5.20 12.18
N LEU A 35 -11.94 -6.23 12.17
CA LEU A 35 -11.18 -6.65 11.00
C LEU A 35 -12.08 -7.23 9.92
N LEU A 36 -13.02 -8.10 10.30
CA LEU A 36 -13.96 -8.70 9.37
C LEU A 36 -14.82 -7.65 8.65
N ARG A 37 -15.25 -6.61 9.36
CA ARG A 37 -15.99 -5.50 8.75
C ARG A 37 -15.19 -4.76 7.69
N VAL A 38 -13.90 -4.58 7.87
CA VAL A 38 -13.06 -3.95 6.85
C VAL A 38 -12.95 -4.85 5.62
N ILE A 39 -12.65 -6.15 5.83
CA ILE A 39 -12.36 -7.08 4.74
C ILE A 39 -13.63 -7.44 3.94
N LYS A 40 -14.71 -7.82 4.63
CA LYS A 40 -15.94 -8.30 3.97
C LYS A 40 -16.97 -7.21 3.67
N MET A 41 -17.03 -6.16 4.49
CA MET A 41 -18.05 -5.11 4.34
C MET A 41 -17.49 -3.82 3.73
N HIS A 42 -16.26 -3.85 3.22
CA HIS A 42 -15.61 -2.70 2.55
C HIS A 42 -15.68 -1.40 3.38
N LYS A 43 -15.46 -1.51 4.71
CA LYS A 43 -15.59 -0.37 5.64
C LYS A 43 -14.28 0.42 5.81
N THR A 44 -13.50 0.53 4.73
CA THR A 44 -12.34 1.43 4.64
C THR A 44 -12.34 2.13 3.28
N LYS A 45 -11.84 3.34 3.27
CA LYS A 45 -11.64 4.15 2.05
C LYS A 45 -10.16 4.25 1.68
N ILE A 46 -9.30 3.52 2.38
CA ILE A 46 -7.86 3.59 2.22
C ILE A 46 -7.35 2.20 1.85
N ALA A 47 -6.50 2.12 0.83
CA ALA A 47 -5.70 0.94 0.51
C ALA A 47 -4.25 1.19 0.92
N ASP A 48 -3.65 0.22 1.59
CA ASP A 48 -2.22 0.20 1.89
C ASP A 48 -1.48 -0.48 0.73
N LEU A 49 -0.62 0.26 0.03
CA LEU A 49 0.26 -0.26 -1.01
C LEU A 49 1.50 -0.85 -0.33
N LEU A 50 1.54 -2.17 -0.20
CA LEU A 50 2.59 -2.85 0.56
C LEU A 50 3.86 -3.05 -0.25
N LEU A 51 3.72 -3.43 -1.52
CA LEU A 51 4.84 -3.73 -2.40
C LEU A 51 4.47 -3.45 -3.85
N VAL A 52 5.35 -2.79 -4.56
CA VAL A 52 5.33 -2.71 -6.02
C VAL A 52 6.73 -3.05 -6.51
N GLY A 53 6.83 -4.08 -7.33
CA GLY A 53 8.11 -4.52 -7.91
C GLY A 53 7.97 -4.77 -9.40
N ILE A 54 8.90 -4.24 -10.19
CA ILE A 54 8.95 -4.45 -11.64
C ILE A 54 10.40 -4.75 -12.03
N LEU A 55 10.57 -5.73 -12.91
CA LEU A 55 11.87 -6.08 -13.44
C LEU A 55 12.55 -4.85 -14.09
N PRO A 56 13.85 -4.64 -13.88
CA PRO A 56 14.56 -3.44 -14.34
C PRO A 56 14.37 -3.16 -15.83
N GLU A 57 14.40 -4.18 -16.67
CA GLU A 57 14.24 -4.09 -18.11
C GLU A 57 12.83 -3.65 -18.58
N TYR A 58 11.85 -3.63 -17.67
CA TYR A 58 10.46 -3.23 -17.96
C TYR A 58 10.02 -1.92 -17.29
N ARG A 59 10.86 -1.37 -16.39
CA ARG A 59 10.52 -0.14 -15.64
C ARG A 59 10.25 1.06 -16.56
N ALA A 60 11.09 1.22 -17.60
CA ALA A 60 10.94 2.32 -18.57
C ALA A 60 9.92 2.04 -19.69
N LYS A 61 9.29 0.85 -19.71
CA LYS A 61 8.36 0.42 -20.77
C LYS A 61 6.89 0.57 -20.39
N GLY A 62 6.58 1.34 -19.38
CA GLY A 62 5.20 1.59 -18.97
C GLY A 62 4.55 0.47 -18.14
N ALA A 63 5.31 -0.53 -17.68
CA ALA A 63 4.76 -1.62 -16.88
C ALA A 63 4.10 -1.14 -15.58
N ASN A 64 4.61 -0.05 -14.97
CA ASN A 64 3.97 0.62 -13.84
C ASN A 64 2.58 1.15 -14.21
N ALA A 65 2.47 1.80 -15.36
CA ALA A 65 1.19 2.37 -15.80
C ALA A 65 0.14 1.28 -16.02
N LEU A 66 0.53 0.15 -16.62
CA LEU A 66 -0.35 -1.01 -16.80
C LEU A 66 -0.82 -1.59 -15.46
N LEU A 67 0.09 -1.70 -14.48
CA LEU A 67 -0.25 -2.18 -13.14
C LEU A 67 -1.30 -1.28 -12.47
N PHE A 68 -1.10 0.05 -12.50
CA PHE A 68 -2.05 1.00 -11.93
C PHE A 68 -3.35 1.11 -12.74
N ALA A 69 -3.29 0.98 -14.06
CA ALA A 69 -4.49 0.93 -14.90
C ALA A 69 -5.43 -0.25 -14.54
N ASP A 70 -4.88 -1.38 -14.11
CA ASP A 70 -5.67 -2.50 -13.59
C ASP A 70 -6.11 -2.30 -12.13
N LEU A 71 -5.25 -1.73 -11.27
CA LEU A 71 -5.54 -1.58 -9.85
C LEU A 71 -6.56 -0.47 -9.55
N ILE A 72 -6.50 0.67 -10.23
CA ILE A 72 -7.37 1.81 -9.94
C ILE A 72 -8.86 1.48 -10.09
N PRO A 73 -9.34 0.84 -11.18
CA PRO A 73 -10.73 0.44 -11.28
C PRO A 73 -11.16 -0.54 -10.17
N ARG A 74 -10.27 -1.44 -9.75
CA ARG A 74 -10.54 -2.37 -8.64
C ARG A 74 -10.68 -1.63 -7.31
N TYR A 75 -9.85 -0.62 -7.06
CA TYR A 75 -9.97 0.24 -5.87
C TYR A 75 -11.30 1.00 -5.86
N GLN A 76 -11.69 1.58 -6.99
CA GLN A 76 -12.95 2.28 -7.13
C GLN A 76 -14.15 1.36 -6.89
N ALA A 77 -14.13 0.16 -7.46
CA ALA A 77 -15.17 -0.86 -7.24
C ALA A 77 -15.24 -1.32 -5.76
N TYR A 78 -14.11 -1.32 -5.05
CA TYR A 78 -14.06 -1.62 -3.61
C TYR A 78 -14.49 -0.43 -2.72
N GLY A 79 -14.60 0.77 -3.27
CA GLY A 79 -14.91 2.00 -2.53
C GLY A 79 -13.67 2.67 -1.89
N ILE A 80 -12.47 2.37 -2.39
CA ILE A 80 -11.22 3.02 -1.99
C ILE A 80 -11.12 4.39 -2.65
N GLU A 81 -10.81 5.40 -1.85
CA GLU A 81 -10.61 6.79 -2.29
C GLU A 81 -9.13 7.21 -2.21
N TRP A 82 -8.36 6.55 -1.34
CA TRP A 82 -6.97 6.90 -1.04
C TRP A 82 -6.06 5.68 -1.06
N GLY A 83 -4.90 5.81 -1.70
CA GLY A 83 -3.80 4.85 -1.57
C GLY A 83 -2.73 5.41 -0.62
N GLU A 84 -2.34 4.66 0.41
CA GLU A 84 -1.25 5.01 1.30
C GLU A 84 -0.04 4.14 0.96
N THR A 85 1.10 4.75 0.58
CA THR A 85 2.36 4.02 0.35
C THR A 85 3.02 3.70 1.69
N GLN A 86 3.90 2.70 1.68
CA GLN A 86 4.78 2.43 2.81
C GLN A 86 5.86 3.49 2.94
N VAL A 87 6.59 3.45 4.06
CA VAL A 87 7.70 4.38 4.30
C VAL A 87 8.79 4.17 3.26
N GLU A 88 9.11 5.23 2.54
CA GLU A 88 10.15 5.26 1.54
C GLU A 88 11.31 6.14 1.99
N MET A 89 12.55 5.77 1.63
CA MET A 89 13.70 6.62 1.90
C MET A 89 13.65 7.85 0.99
N GLU A 90 13.96 9.03 1.54
CA GLU A 90 14.02 10.29 0.77
C GLU A 90 15.03 10.23 -0.38
N SER A 91 16.07 9.40 -0.26
CA SER A 91 17.07 9.16 -1.30
C SER A 91 16.59 8.24 -2.44
N ASN A 92 15.43 7.58 -2.29
CA ASN A 92 14.92 6.65 -3.30
C ASN A 92 14.07 7.39 -4.35
N THR A 93 14.72 8.25 -5.12
CA THR A 93 14.10 9.08 -6.17
C THR A 93 13.42 8.26 -7.25
N GLY A 94 13.92 7.06 -7.54
CA GLY A 94 13.34 6.15 -8.53
C GLY A 94 11.94 5.66 -8.15
N VAL A 95 11.70 5.39 -6.87
CA VAL A 95 10.37 5.00 -6.38
C VAL A 95 9.48 6.23 -6.25
N GLN A 96 9.99 7.32 -5.71
CA GLN A 96 9.21 8.56 -5.56
C GLN A 96 8.72 9.11 -6.91
N GLY A 97 9.53 9.02 -7.96
CA GLY A 97 9.16 9.45 -9.31
C GLY A 97 7.97 8.69 -9.91
N GLN A 98 7.70 7.46 -9.43
CA GLN A 98 6.55 6.66 -9.91
C GLN A 98 5.22 7.25 -9.45
N TRP A 99 5.21 7.95 -8.33
CA TRP A 99 3.99 8.55 -7.76
C TRP A 99 3.61 9.90 -8.38
N GLY A 100 4.55 10.56 -9.08
CA GLY A 100 4.36 11.91 -9.61
C GLY A 100 3.10 12.09 -10.47
N VAL A 101 2.73 11.07 -11.25
CA VAL A 101 1.53 11.09 -12.09
C VAL A 101 0.21 10.96 -11.30
N LEU A 102 0.27 10.59 -10.02
CA LEU A 102 -0.88 10.39 -9.16
C LEU A 102 -1.12 11.55 -8.18
N ASN A 103 -0.41 12.67 -8.33
CA ASN A 103 -0.48 13.82 -7.42
C ASN A 103 -0.34 13.43 -5.95
N PRO A 104 0.79 12.87 -5.55
CA PRO A 104 0.98 12.35 -4.20
C PRO A 104 1.02 13.48 -3.16
N ILE A 105 0.46 13.21 -1.98
CA ILE A 105 0.51 14.11 -0.84
C ILE A 105 1.46 13.51 0.21
N LEU A 106 2.56 14.18 0.50
CA LEU A 106 3.44 13.79 1.60
C LEU A 106 2.80 14.18 2.93
N HIS A 107 2.27 13.19 3.67
CA HIS A 107 1.58 13.46 4.93
C HIS A 107 2.24 12.87 6.18
N LYS A 108 3.27 12.03 6.02
CA LYS A 108 4.03 11.44 7.13
C LYS A 108 5.52 11.44 6.83
N ARG A 109 6.32 11.85 7.81
CA ARG A 109 7.77 11.67 7.84
C ARG A 109 8.17 10.87 9.06
N ARG A 110 9.16 10.00 8.93
CA ARG A 110 9.70 9.19 10.02
C ARG A 110 11.22 9.26 10.00
N ASN A 111 11.81 9.43 11.17
CA ASN A 111 13.26 9.41 11.33
C ASN A 111 13.68 8.09 11.97
N CYS A 112 14.75 7.49 11.43
CA CYS A 112 15.37 6.31 12.02
C CYS A 112 16.61 6.76 12.80
N TYR A 113 16.73 6.32 14.05
CA TYR A 113 17.84 6.64 14.93
C TYR A 113 18.62 5.37 15.26
N LYS A 114 19.95 5.46 15.28
CA LYS A 114 20.84 4.38 15.71
C LYS A 114 21.52 4.79 17.01
N LYS A 115 21.50 3.90 18.02
CA LYS A 115 22.25 4.05 19.26
C LYS A 115 23.21 2.87 19.40
N ILE A 116 24.49 3.15 19.66
CA ILE A 116 25.45 2.12 20.02
C ILE A 116 25.24 1.79 21.50
N ILE A 117 24.97 0.54 21.81
CA ILE A 117 24.84 0.04 23.16
C ILE A 117 26.23 -0.49 23.53
N LYS A 118 26.88 0.16 24.54
CA LYS A 118 28.14 -0.26 25.11
C LYS A 118 27.89 -1.24 26.25
#